data_60605ec5bfa8be4585885ad955b70dd1
#
_entry.id   60605ec5bfa8be4585885ad955b70dd1
#
_cell.length_a   1.000
_cell.length_b   1.000
_cell.length_c   1.000
_cell.angle_alpha   90.00
_cell.angle_beta   90.00
_cell.angle_gamma   90.00
#
_symmetry.space_group_name_H-M   'P 1'
#
loop_
_entity.id
_entity.type
_entity.pdbx_description
1 polymer ?
#
loop_
_entity_poly.entity_id
_entity_poly.type
_entity_poly.pdbx_seq_one_letter_code
_entity_poly.pdbx_strand_id
1 'polypeptide(L)'
;MIEVNEAFAVMPLVTTKILGESNEGKIEALRKITNVNGGAIAIGHPTGATAARLVMTVCQEMLRRGGGYALATICGGIGEGECMIFKVEK
;
A
#
# COMPACT_ATOMS: atom_id res chain seq x y z
N MET A 1 -4.88 6.38 -2.73
CA MET A 1 -4.55 5.61 -1.52
C MET A 1 -3.55 4.51 -1.86
N ILE A 2 -2.70 4.12 -0.91
CA ILE A 2 -1.62 3.17 -1.15
C ILE A 2 -1.67 2.07 -0.07
N GLU A 3 -1.60 0.81 -0.50
CA GLU A 3 -1.35 -0.35 0.35
C GLU A 3 -0.03 -1.00 -0.06
N VAL A 4 0.92 -1.02 0.86
CA VAL A 4 2.24 -1.63 0.68
C VAL A 4 2.35 -2.80 1.63
N ASN A 5 2.69 -3.99 1.12
CA ASN A 5 2.95 -5.10 2.02
C ASN A 5 4.16 -4.81 2.91
N GLU A 6 3.97 -4.91 4.20
CA GLU A 6 5.00 -4.64 5.21
C GLU A 6 5.83 -5.90 5.47
N ALA A 7 6.54 -6.37 4.44
CA ALA A 7 7.49 -7.49 4.60
C ALA A 7 8.56 -7.16 5.65
N PHE A 8 8.94 -5.88 5.72
CA PHE A 8 9.77 -5.27 6.75
C PHE A 8 9.23 -3.88 7.04
N ALA A 9 9.46 -3.37 8.24
CA ALA A 9 9.02 -2.02 8.63
C ALA A 9 9.53 -0.90 7.72
N VAL A 10 10.67 -1.11 7.07
CA VAL A 10 11.26 -0.15 6.14
C VAL A 10 10.50 -0.03 4.82
N MET A 11 9.71 -1.03 4.44
CA MET A 11 9.06 -1.08 3.12
C MET A 11 8.16 0.13 2.82
N PRO A 12 7.19 0.48 3.68
CA PRO A 12 6.39 1.69 3.42
C PRO A 12 7.21 2.98 3.49
N LEU A 13 8.26 3.02 4.29
CA LEU A 13 9.13 4.19 4.39
C LEU A 13 9.90 4.42 3.09
N VAL A 14 10.50 3.36 2.55
CA VAL A 14 11.26 3.42 1.27
C VAL A 14 10.32 3.72 0.11
N THR A 15 9.17 3.03 0.06
CA THR A 15 8.18 3.23 -1.01
C THR A 15 7.72 4.69 -1.08
N THR A 16 7.36 5.28 0.07
CA THR A 16 6.92 6.68 0.10
C THR A 16 8.05 7.65 -0.22
N LYS A 17 9.29 7.32 0.15
CA LYS A 17 10.46 8.14 -0.19
C LYS A 17 10.71 8.15 -1.71
N ILE A 18 10.65 6.99 -2.34
CA ILE A 18 10.85 6.87 -3.79
C ILE A 18 9.72 7.59 -4.55
N LEU A 19 8.47 7.31 -4.20
CA LEU A 19 7.31 7.93 -4.84
C LEU A 19 7.27 9.45 -4.63
N GLY A 20 7.75 9.91 -3.49
CA GLY A 20 7.85 11.34 -3.17
C GLY A 20 9.07 12.03 -3.76
N GLU A 21 9.89 11.32 -4.55
CA GLU A 21 11.09 11.86 -5.18
C GLU A 21 12.04 12.55 -4.19
N SER A 22 12.16 11.98 -2.98
CA SER A 22 12.92 12.52 -1.85
C SER A 22 12.50 13.94 -1.40
N ASN A 23 11.32 14.40 -1.81
CA ASN A 23 10.75 15.67 -1.35
C ASN A 23 9.97 15.45 -0.04
N GLU A 24 10.37 16.10 1.04
CA GLU A 24 9.80 15.90 2.39
C GLU A 24 8.28 16.13 2.44
N GLY A 25 7.78 17.17 1.81
CA GLY A 25 6.34 17.47 1.78
C GLY A 25 5.54 16.42 1.05
N LYS A 26 6.04 15.93 -0.09
CA LYS A 26 5.42 14.84 -0.84
C LYS A 26 5.44 13.53 -0.06
N ILE A 27 6.57 13.20 0.57
CA ILE A 27 6.73 11.99 1.39
C ILE A 27 5.73 11.99 2.53
N GLU A 28 5.59 13.10 3.24
CA GLU A 28 4.65 13.21 4.35
C GLU A 28 3.19 13.04 3.88
N ALA A 29 2.83 13.68 2.76
CA ALA A 29 1.51 13.54 2.17
C ALA A 29 1.22 12.09 1.77
N LEU A 30 2.18 11.40 1.16
CA LEU A 30 2.06 9.99 0.78
C LEU A 30 1.91 9.07 1.99
N ARG A 31 2.65 9.33 3.07
CA ARG A 31 2.54 8.54 4.31
C ARG A 31 1.15 8.60 4.93
N LYS A 32 0.47 9.74 4.84
CA LYS A 32 -0.90 9.91 5.35
C LYS A 32 -1.94 9.05 4.63
N ILE A 33 -1.64 8.61 3.43
CA ILE A 33 -2.54 7.78 2.60
C ILE A 33 -2.02 6.36 2.38
N THR A 34 -0.96 5.97 3.10
CA THR A 34 -0.34 4.65 3.00
C THR A 34 -0.70 3.81 4.22
N ASN A 35 -1.18 2.57 3.99
CA ASN A 35 -1.49 1.59 5.03
C ASN A 35 -2.33 2.16 6.18
N VAL A 36 -3.34 2.94 5.86
CA VAL A 36 -4.14 3.70 6.84
C VAL A 36 -4.94 2.82 7.80
N ASN A 37 -5.15 1.55 7.47
CA ASN A 37 -5.84 0.58 8.31
C ASN A 37 -4.88 -0.43 8.97
N GLY A 38 -3.60 -0.09 9.02
CA GLY A 38 -2.55 -1.02 9.43
C GLY A 38 -2.11 -1.93 8.29
N GLY A 39 -1.19 -2.82 8.53
CA GLY A 39 -0.64 -3.73 7.53
C GLY A 39 -0.13 -5.01 8.15
N ALA A 40 0.77 -5.70 7.46
CA ALA A 40 1.27 -7.01 7.88
C ALA A 40 1.93 -7.01 9.26
N ILE A 41 2.56 -5.91 9.66
CA ILE A 41 3.15 -5.79 11.01
C ILE A 41 2.07 -5.92 12.08
N ALA A 42 0.88 -5.37 11.83
CA ALA A 42 -0.23 -5.41 12.77
C ALA A 42 -1.02 -6.74 12.70
N ILE A 43 -1.25 -7.28 11.51
CA ILE A 43 -2.21 -8.38 11.28
C ILE A 43 -1.59 -9.65 10.68
N GLY A 44 -0.29 -9.65 10.39
CA GLY A 44 0.41 -10.81 9.83
C GLY A 44 0.44 -10.86 8.31
N HIS A 45 1.16 -11.86 7.81
CA HIS A 45 1.37 -12.07 6.38
C HIS A 45 1.10 -13.54 6.00
N PRO A 46 -0.16 -13.91 5.76
CA PRO A 46 -0.47 -15.23 5.23
C PRO A 46 -0.06 -15.30 3.77
N THR A 47 1.11 -15.88 3.51
CA THR A 47 1.68 -16.04 2.16
C THR A 47 0.66 -16.72 1.25
N GLY A 48 0.46 -16.18 0.07
CA GLY A 48 -0.55 -16.66 -0.87
C GLY A 48 -1.91 -15.97 -0.75
N ALA A 49 -2.21 -15.31 0.37
CA ALA A 49 -3.46 -14.57 0.57
C ALA A 49 -3.25 -13.06 0.68
N THR A 50 -2.05 -12.61 1.00
CA THR A 50 -1.79 -11.19 1.32
C THR A 50 -2.09 -10.25 0.16
N ALA A 51 -1.75 -10.60 -1.08
CA ALA A 51 -2.04 -9.74 -2.24
C ALA A 51 -3.55 -9.48 -2.37
N ALA A 52 -4.37 -10.51 -2.20
CA ALA A 52 -5.83 -10.36 -2.19
C ALA A 52 -6.28 -9.47 -1.02
N ARG A 53 -5.70 -9.64 0.17
CA ARG A 53 -6.01 -8.82 1.33
C ARG A 53 -5.68 -7.33 1.07
N LEU A 54 -4.51 -7.04 0.47
CA LEU A 54 -4.12 -5.66 0.12
C LEU A 54 -5.17 -5.00 -0.78
N VAL A 55 -5.57 -5.70 -1.84
CA VAL A 55 -6.58 -5.20 -2.78
C VAL A 55 -7.93 -4.99 -2.09
N MET A 56 -8.37 -5.97 -1.30
CA MET A 56 -9.63 -5.86 -0.56
C MET A 56 -9.61 -4.68 0.42
N THR A 57 -8.54 -4.53 1.18
CA THR A 57 -8.39 -3.44 2.16
C THR A 57 -8.49 -2.08 1.48
N VAL A 58 -7.74 -1.89 0.39
CA VAL A 58 -7.74 -0.61 -0.30
C VAL A 58 -9.08 -0.34 -1.00
N CYS A 59 -9.72 -1.35 -1.57
CA CYS A 59 -11.05 -1.20 -2.16
C CYS A 59 -12.09 -0.76 -1.15
N GLN A 60 -12.15 -1.42 0.00
CA GLN A 60 -13.10 -1.07 1.06
C GLN A 60 -12.88 0.35 1.57
N GLU A 61 -11.65 0.72 1.81
CA GLU A 61 -11.32 2.08 2.27
C GLU A 61 -11.65 3.12 1.20
N MET A 62 -11.37 2.84 -0.08
CA MET A 62 -11.72 3.76 -1.16
C MET A 62 -13.23 3.91 -1.33
N LEU A 63 -14.01 2.83 -1.20
CA LEU A 63 -15.47 2.91 -1.20
C LEU A 63 -15.98 3.81 -0.05
N ARG A 64 -15.40 3.64 1.14
CA ARG A 64 -15.75 4.47 2.30
C ARG A 64 -15.44 5.95 2.06
N ARG A 65 -14.40 6.26 1.29
CA ARG A 65 -13.97 7.63 0.96
C ARG A 65 -14.65 8.22 -0.29
N GLY A 66 -15.52 7.46 -0.96
CA GLY A 66 -16.23 7.94 -2.14
C GLY A 66 -15.59 7.57 -3.47
N GLY A 67 -14.64 6.63 -3.47
CA GLY A 67 -13.95 6.17 -4.67
C GLY A 67 -12.62 6.89 -4.93
N GLY A 68 -11.98 6.57 -6.03
CA GLY A 68 -10.71 7.19 -6.47
C GLY A 68 -9.67 6.17 -6.90
N TYR A 69 -8.44 6.63 -7.07
CA TYR A 69 -7.33 5.78 -7.48
C TYR A 69 -6.63 5.14 -6.27
N ALA A 70 -6.23 3.90 -6.47
CA ALA A 70 -5.55 3.11 -5.46
C ALA A 70 -4.33 2.39 -6.06
N LEU A 71 -3.32 2.21 -5.21
CA LEU A 71 -2.11 1.45 -5.50
C LEU A 71 -1.98 0.34 -4.46
N ALA A 72 -1.80 -0.89 -4.92
CA ALA A 72 -1.42 -2.00 -4.07
C ALA A 72 -0.10 -2.58 -4.56
N THR A 73 0.85 -2.83 -3.65
CA THR A 73 2.16 -3.36 -4.01
C THR A 73 2.66 -4.38 -2.99
N ILE A 74 3.33 -5.38 -3.49
CA ILE A 74 3.90 -6.47 -2.70
C ILE A 74 5.25 -6.90 -3.30
N CYS A 75 6.22 -7.19 -2.45
CA CYS A 75 7.49 -7.78 -2.90
C CYS A 75 7.40 -9.30 -2.90
N GLY A 76 8.18 -9.94 -3.80
CA GLY A 76 8.38 -11.38 -3.79
C GLY A 76 9.57 -11.80 -2.94
N GLY A 77 9.87 -13.11 -2.96
CA GLY A 77 10.89 -13.71 -2.08
C GLY A 77 12.33 -13.48 -2.50
N ILE A 78 12.57 -13.05 -3.73
CA ILE A 78 13.91 -12.94 -4.34
C ILE A 78 14.14 -11.57 -5.01
N GLY A 79 13.56 -10.51 -4.45
CA GLY A 79 13.81 -9.15 -4.92
C GLY A 79 12.86 -8.65 -6.01
N GLU A 80 11.96 -9.48 -6.51
CA GLU A 80 10.92 -9.06 -7.42
C GLU A 80 9.81 -8.30 -6.66
N GLY A 81 9.04 -7.50 -7.39
CA GLY A 81 7.90 -6.80 -6.84
C GLY A 81 6.78 -6.69 -7.86
N GLU A 82 5.57 -6.70 -7.38
CA GLU A 82 4.39 -6.48 -8.20
C GLU A 82 3.59 -5.31 -7.67
N CYS A 83 2.94 -4.59 -8.58
CA CYS A 83 2.18 -3.41 -8.26
C CYS A 83 0.94 -3.36 -9.16
N MET A 84 -0.17 -2.98 -8.57
CA MET A 84 -1.41 -2.75 -9.31
C MET A 84 -1.95 -1.38 -8.99
N ILE A 85 -2.26 -0.61 -10.04
CA ILE A 85 -2.98 0.65 -9.92
C ILE A 85 -4.37 0.44 -10.48
N PHE A 86 -5.39 0.82 -9.74
CA PHE A 86 -6.77 0.65 -10.16
C PHE A 86 -7.65 1.80 -9.66
N LYS A 87 -8.78 1.96 -10.30
CA LYS A 87 -9.80 2.94 -9.91
C LYS A 87 -10.93 2.21 -9.20
N VAL A 88 -11.34 2.74 -8.07
CA VAL A 88 -12.52 2.27 -7.35
C VAL A 88 -13.64 3.28 -7.60
N GLU A 89 -14.72 2.83 -8.17
CA GLU A 89 -15.91 3.65 -8.43
C GLU A 89 -16.98 3.35 -7.37
N LYS A 90 -17.57 4.41 -6.87
CA LYS A 90 -18.64 4.28 -5.91
C LYS A 90 -20.00 4.28 -6.61
#